data_24be6e5f92c6d3efaf5105c4410be0d3
#
_entry.id   24be6e5f92c6d3efaf5105c4410be0d3
#
_cell.length_a   1.000
_cell.length_b   1.000
_cell.length_c   1.000
_cell.angle_alpha   90.00
_cell.angle_beta   90.00
_cell.angle_gamma   90.00
#
_symmetry.space_group_name_H-M   'P 1'
#
loop_
_entity.id
_entity.type
_entity.pdbx_description
1 polymer ?
#
loop_
_entity_poly.entity_id
_entity_poly.type
_entity_poly.pdbx_seq_one_letter_code
_entity_poly.pdbx_strand_id
1 'polypeptide(L)'
;MRAAVLRSYGDPLAVEEVSDPEPDPDGAVVRVDACGVCRSDWHAWKGHGEWADNRVPTGQVLGHEPAGEVIAVGDRVDRFAVGDPVVVPFSLGDGTCSYCRRGHGNVCADGRALGFGPDAPGAFAERVAVPTADYNLVSRPDWLSARDAAALGCRYMTAYHALAERAGLDGGDWLAVHGCGGVGLSAVQLGSALGATVVAVDVDDGALSRAAAIGADHTVDPGALAGTDDTVPDRLRELRDGGVDVSMDALGIAETCRNSVRSVRPRGTHVQVGLTTDAERGEVSLPTDWMTRWEVSFVGSRGMPPTNYDDLFSLIEASDVDPGALVSRELALSEVSERLAAMGEYDVRGVEVVTEFDR
;
A
#
# COMPACT_ATOMS: atom_id res chain seq x y z
N MET A 1 1.30 18.81 -20.35
CA MET A 1 1.96 18.47 -19.09
C MET A 1 3.01 17.39 -19.29
N ARG A 2 4.05 17.34 -18.44
CA ARG A 2 5.04 16.24 -18.46
C ARG A 2 4.54 15.05 -17.66
N ALA A 3 4.81 13.86 -18.18
CA ALA A 3 4.45 12.60 -17.54
C ALA A 3 5.46 11.49 -17.86
N ALA A 4 5.61 10.52 -16.95
CA ALA A 4 6.41 9.31 -17.16
C ALA A 4 5.51 8.18 -17.66
N VAL A 5 5.65 7.81 -18.93
CA VAL A 5 4.76 6.89 -19.66
C VAL A 5 5.41 5.52 -19.83
N LEU A 6 4.68 4.46 -19.55
CA LEU A 6 5.07 3.07 -19.79
C LEU A 6 4.97 2.75 -21.29
N ARG A 7 6.07 2.79 -22.02
CA ARG A 7 6.09 2.47 -23.46
C ARG A 7 6.35 0.99 -23.73
N SER A 8 7.20 0.37 -22.90
CA SER A 8 7.56 -1.05 -22.97
C SER A 8 7.77 -1.57 -21.56
N TYR A 9 7.47 -2.84 -21.33
CA TYR A 9 7.69 -3.45 -20.01
C TYR A 9 9.18 -3.66 -19.75
N GLY A 10 9.61 -3.26 -18.56
CA GLY A 10 11.00 -3.39 -18.11
C GLY A 10 11.98 -2.38 -18.69
N ASP A 11 11.55 -1.59 -19.67
CA ASP A 11 12.33 -0.47 -20.21
C ASP A 11 12.10 0.82 -19.38
N PRO A 12 13.01 1.80 -19.41
CA PRO A 12 12.80 3.08 -18.75
C PRO A 12 11.49 3.73 -19.19
N LEU A 13 10.75 4.32 -18.23
CA LEU A 13 9.58 5.13 -18.54
C LEU A 13 9.98 6.34 -19.41
N ALA A 14 9.18 6.63 -20.42
CA ALA A 14 9.39 7.80 -21.26
C ALA A 14 8.85 9.04 -20.55
N VAL A 15 9.74 9.96 -20.14
CA VAL A 15 9.32 11.28 -19.65
C VAL A 15 9.06 12.19 -20.84
N GLU A 16 7.81 12.50 -21.12
CA GLU A 16 7.39 13.20 -22.32
C GLU A 16 6.22 14.16 -22.06
N GLU A 17 5.95 15.03 -23.01
CA GLU A 17 4.77 15.89 -23.01
C GLU A 17 3.53 15.10 -23.45
N VAL A 18 2.49 15.13 -22.61
CA VAL A 18 1.16 14.57 -22.89
C VAL A 18 0.10 15.68 -22.75
N SER A 19 -1.09 15.43 -23.26
CA SER A 19 -2.20 16.38 -23.11
C SER A 19 -2.52 16.60 -21.63
N ASP A 20 -2.87 17.81 -21.26
CA ASP A 20 -3.40 18.12 -19.94
C ASP A 20 -4.73 17.39 -19.73
N PRO A 21 -4.97 16.82 -18.55
CA PRO A 21 -6.28 16.25 -18.25
C PRO A 21 -7.32 17.35 -18.04
N GLU A 22 -8.56 17.07 -18.44
CA GLU A 22 -9.73 17.91 -18.15
C GLU A 22 -10.62 17.15 -17.14
N PRO A 23 -11.34 17.86 -16.24
CA PRO A 23 -12.22 17.19 -15.30
C PRO A 23 -13.51 16.73 -15.99
N ASP A 24 -13.95 15.51 -15.70
CA ASP A 24 -15.33 15.09 -15.95
C ASP A 24 -16.31 16.01 -15.18
N PRO A 25 -17.61 16.08 -15.54
CA PRO A 25 -18.57 16.91 -14.84
C PRO A 25 -18.64 16.68 -13.32
N ASP A 26 -18.35 15.47 -12.83
CA ASP A 26 -18.28 15.08 -11.43
C ASP A 26 -16.84 14.79 -10.95
N GLY A 27 -15.85 15.09 -11.79
CA GLY A 27 -14.44 14.88 -11.51
C GLY A 27 -13.70 16.15 -11.14
N ALA A 28 -12.43 15.99 -10.79
CA ALA A 28 -11.50 17.08 -10.54
C ALA A 28 -10.14 16.81 -11.20
N VAL A 29 -9.36 17.87 -11.39
CA VAL A 29 -7.93 17.76 -11.74
C VAL A 29 -7.12 18.24 -10.54
N VAL A 30 -6.16 17.43 -10.15
CA VAL A 30 -5.23 17.71 -9.05
C VAL A 30 -3.85 18.01 -9.66
N ARG A 31 -3.25 19.13 -9.27
CA ARG A 31 -1.81 19.35 -9.45
C ARG A 31 -1.09 18.43 -8.47
N VAL A 32 -0.19 17.60 -8.99
CA VAL A 32 0.58 16.67 -8.16
C VAL A 32 1.75 17.42 -7.52
N ASP A 33 1.76 17.53 -6.19
CA ASP A 33 2.87 18.11 -5.45
C ASP A 33 3.83 17.02 -4.93
N ALA A 34 3.33 15.80 -4.71
CA ALA A 34 4.11 14.62 -4.37
C ALA A 34 3.42 13.34 -4.84
N CYS A 35 4.20 12.32 -5.22
CA CYS A 35 3.69 10.99 -5.55
C CYS A 35 4.66 9.91 -5.06
N GLY A 36 4.19 8.97 -4.26
CA GLY A 36 5.00 7.83 -3.80
C GLY A 36 5.33 6.86 -4.93
N VAL A 37 6.51 6.23 -4.85
CA VAL A 37 6.94 5.14 -5.75
C VAL A 37 6.80 3.81 -5.02
N CYS A 38 5.96 2.93 -5.52
CA CYS A 38 5.53 1.70 -4.84
C CYS A 38 5.97 0.43 -5.60
N ARG A 39 6.02 -0.68 -4.87
CA ARG A 39 6.25 -2.01 -5.48
C ARG A 39 5.16 -2.38 -6.50
N SER A 40 3.95 -1.86 -6.35
CA SER A 40 2.87 -2.06 -7.33
C SER A 40 3.18 -1.37 -8.67
N ASP A 41 3.84 -0.19 -8.68
CA ASP A 41 4.33 0.44 -9.91
C ASP A 41 5.40 -0.42 -10.58
N TRP A 42 6.28 -1.05 -9.78
CA TRP A 42 7.26 -2.00 -10.29
C TRP A 42 6.61 -3.23 -10.94
N HIS A 43 5.57 -3.79 -10.34
CA HIS A 43 4.81 -4.90 -10.94
C HIS A 43 4.18 -4.48 -12.27
N ALA A 44 3.59 -3.27 -12.35
CA ALA A 44 3.05 -2.70 -13.57
C ALA A 44 4.14 -2.49 -14.64
N TRP A 45 5.26 -1.91 -14.23
CA TRP A 45 6.42 -1.67 -15.10
C TRP A 45 7.01 -2.98 -15.66
N LYS A 46 7.06 -4.06 -14.87
CA LYS A 46 7.48 -5.41 -15.33
C LYS A 46 6.44 -6.09 -16.21
N GLY A 47 5.20 -5.61 -16.22
CA GLY A 47 4.08 -6.24 -16.94
C GLY A 47 3.57 -7.52 -16.26
N HIS A 48 3.72 -7.63 -14.94
CA HIS A 48 3.12 -8.70 -14.15
C HIS A 48 1.59 -8.59 -14.14
N GLY A 49 0.91 -9.69 -13.78
CA GLY A 49 -0.55 -9.74 -13.66
C GLY A 49 -1.25 -10.39 -14.85
N GLU A 50 -0.54 -10.91 -15.83
CA GLU A 50 -1.14 -11.65 -16.96
C GLU A 50 -2.02 -12.81 -16.49
N TRP A 51 -1.62 -13.50 -15.40
CA TRP A 51 -2.38 -14.62 -14.81
C TRP A 51 -3.67 -14.19 -14.09
N ALA A 52 -3.83 -12.90 -13.77
CA ALA A 52 -5.00 -12.36 -13.09
C ALA A 52 -5.82 -11.40 -13.99
N ASP A 53 -5.50 -11.36 -15.29
CA ASP A 53 -6.12 -10.48 -16.30
C ASP A 53 -6.11 -8.99 -15.90
N ASN A 54 -5.06 -8.57 -15.16
CA ASN A 54 -4.90 -7.21 -14.65
C ASN A 54 -3.57 -6.56 -15.06
N ARG A 55 -2.98 -7.02 -16.16
CA ARG A 55 -1.76 -6.45 -16.71
C ARG A 55 -1.99 -5.02 -17.18
N VAL A 56 -1.19 -4.09 -16.68
CA VAL A 56 -1.27 -2.67 -17.06
C VAL A 56 -0.89 -2.50 -18.54
N PRO A 57 -1.71 -1.82 -19.35
CA PRO A 57 -1.41 -1.65 -20.78
C PRO A 57 -0.24 -0.68 -21.00
N THR A 58 0.51 -0.88 -22.08
CA THR A 58 1.48 0.11 -22.54
C THR A 58 0.77 1.38 -23.01
N GLY A 59 1.45 2.53 -22.86
CA GLY A 59 0.86 3.87 -23.06
C GLY A 59 0.32 4.49 -21.77
N GLN A 60 0.31 3.74 -20.66
CA GLN A 60 -0.18 4.18 -19.36
C GLN A 60 0.84 5.09 -18.66
N VAL A 61 0.36 6.14 -17.99
CA VAL A 61 1.09 6.87 -16.96
C VAL A 61 0.94 6.12 -15.65
N LEU A 62 2.05 5.71 -15.01
CA LEU A 62 2.06 5.04 -13.72
C LEU A 62 2.00 6.05 -12.56
N GLY A 63 2.13 5.57 -11.30
CA GLY A 63 2.07 6.40 -10.09
C GLY A 63 0.66 6.46 -9.52
N HIS A 64 0.49 5.98 -8.29
CA HIS A 64 -0.84 5.81 -7.69
C HIS A 64 -0.93 6.28 -6.24
N GLU A 65 0.07 7.02 -5.76
CA GLU A 65 0.13 7.56 -4.40
C GLU A 65 0.24 9.10 -4.39
N PRO A 66 -0.62 9.85 -5.11
CA PRO A 66 -0.47 11.30 -5.17
C PRO A 66 -1.11 12.04 -4.01
N ALA A 67 -0.46 13.16 -3.66
CA ALA A 67 -1.01 14.24 -2.89
C ALA A 67 -0.74 15.57 -3.61
N GLY A 68 -1.66 16.52 -3.50
CA GLY A 68 -1.53 17.79 -4.22
C GLY A 68 -2.64 18.78 -3.91
N GLU A 69 -2.96 19.61 -4.88
CA GLU A 69 -3.97 20.67 -4.79
C GLU A 69 -4.94 20.59 -5.96
N VAL A 70 -6.22 20.74 -5.71
CA VAL A 70 -7.25 20.82 -6.74
C VAL A 70 -7.05 22.07 -7.58
N ILE A 71 -6.91 21.92 -8.92
CA ILE A 71 -6.73 23.05 -9.87
C ILE A 71 -7.90 23.23 -10.82
N ALA A 72 -8.77 22.24 -10.96
CA ALA A 72 -10.01 22.34 -11.71
C ALA A 72 -11.04 21.36 -11.15
N VAL A 73 -12.30 21.72 -11.21
CA VAL A 73 -13.44 20.87 -10.82
C VAL A 73 -14.52 20.91 -11.90
N GLY A 74 -15.23 19.78 -12.04
CA GLY A 74 -16.45 19.72 -12.86
C GLY A 74 -17.62 20.47 -12.24
N ASP A 75 -18.65 20.73 -13.04
CA ASP A 75 -19.82 21.53 -12.66
C ASP A 75 -20.77 20.83 -11.67
N ARG A 76 -20.54 19.54 -11.38
CA ARG A 76 -21.29 18.73 -10.41
C ARG A 76 -20.50 18.36 -9.14
N VAL A 77 -19.33 18.96 -8.95
CA VAL A 77 -18.54 18.77 -7.74
C VAL A 77 -18.99 19.80 -6.69
N ASP A 78 -19.42 19.32 -5.55
CA ASP A 78 -19.97 20.13 -4.46
C ASP A 78 -19.05 20.24 -3.24
N ARG A 79 -18.17 19.23 -2.99
CA ARG A 79 -17.36 19.13 -1.76
C ARG A 79 -16.00 19.79 -1.87
N PHE A 80 -15.48 19.94 -3.08
CA PHE A 80 -14.13 20.43 -3.32
C PHE A 80 -14.11 21.65 -4.23
N ALA A 81 -13.14 22.52 -4.01
CA ALA A 81 -12.91 23.75 -4.79
C ALA A 81 -11.44 23.84 -5.24
N VAL A 82 -11.18 24.71 -6.22
CA VAL A 82 -9.82 25.04 -6.63
C VAL A 82 -9.05 25.64 -5.45
N GLY A 83 -7.86 25.10 -5.18
CA GLY A 83 -6.99 25.47 -4.06
C GLY A 83 -7.06 24.50 -2.88
N ASP A 84 -8.00 23.57 -2.87
CA ASP A 84 -8.10 22.60 -1.76
C ASP A 84 -6.95 21.60 -1.78
N PRO A 85 -6.24 21.41 -0.65
CA PRO A 85 -5.22 20.38 -0.52
C PRO A 85 -5.86 19.00 -0.37
N VAL A 86 -5.39 18.02 -1.16
CA VAL A 86 -6.00 16.69 -1.21
C VAL A 86 -4.98 15.55 -1.25
N VAL A 87 -5.45 14.37 -0.81
CA VAL A 87 -4.86 13.06 -1.08
C VAL A 87 -5.77 12.31 -2.04
N VAL A 88 -5.19 11.55 -2.96
CA VAL A 88 -5.96 10.72 -3.90
C VAL A 88 -5.73 9.25 -3.61
N PRO A 89 -6.69 8.52 -3.05
CA PRO A 89 -6.63 7.07 -2.94
C PRO A 89 -6.53 6.40 -4.30
N PHE A 90 -5.74 5.34 -4.41
CA PHE A 90 -5.59 4.66 -5.71
C PHE A 90 -6.81 3.84 -6.13
N SER A 91 -7.63 3.39 -5.17
CA SER A 91 -8.88 2.68 -5.45
C SER A 91 -10.02 3.67 -5.61
N LEU A 92 -10.35 3.99 -6.86
CA LEU A 92 -11.37 4.96 -7.21
C LEU A 92 -12.72 4.25 -7.37
N GLY A 93 -13.68 4.56 -6.48
CA GLY A 93 -15.03 4.03 -6.53
C GLY A 93 -15.97 4.89 -7.38
N ASP A 94 -17.11 4.32 -7.80
CA ASP A 94 -18.19 5.05 -8.49
C ASP A 94 -19.09 5.85 -7.53
N GLY A 95 -18.91 5.69 -6.21
CA GLY A 95 -19.73 6.33 -5.17
C GLY A 95 -21.18 5.83 -5.08
N THR A 96 -21.67 5.02 -6.04
CA THR A 96 -23.09 4.71 -6.20
C THR A 96 -23.44 3.24 -6.03
N CYS A 97 -22.54 2.32 -6.27
CA CYS A 97 -22.80 0.88 -6.16
C CYS A 97 -23.04 0.45 -4.70
N SER A 98 -23.49 -0.79 -4.52
CA SER A 98 -23.81 -1.31 -3.18
C SER A 98 -22.61 -1.40 -2.26
N TYR A 99 -21.39 -1.53 -2.78
CA TYR A 99 -20.15 -1.53 -2.01
C TYR A 99 -19.77 -0.12 -1.59
N CYS A 100 -19.76 0.84 -2.51
CA CYS A 100 -19.45 2.25 -2.20
C CYS A 100 -20.42 2.82 -1.14
N ARG A 101 -21.72 2.55 -1.27
CA ARG A 101 -22.75 3.01 -0.30
C ARG A 101 -22.62 2.40 1.09
N ARG A 102 -21.86 1.31 1.25
CA ARG A 102 -21.57 0.67 2.54
C ARG A 102 -20.18 1.04 3.07
N GLY A 103 -19.47 1.96 2.42
CA GLY A 103 -18.12 2.34 2.81
C GLY A 103 -17.01 1.39 2.32
N HIS A 104 -17.29 0.54 1.32
CA HIS A 104 -16.33 -0.43 0.78
C HIS A 104 -15.95 -0.11 -0.67
N GLY A 105 -15.71 1.16 -0.98
CA GLY A 105 -15.39 1.60 -2.33
C GLY A 105 -14.09 1.07 -2.92
N ASN A 106 -13.17 0.61 -2.06
CA ASN A 106 -11.94 -0.05 -2.49
C ASN A 106 -12.17 -1.39 -3.23
N VAL A 107 -13.38 -1.95 -3.13
CA VAL A 107 -13.86 -3.14 -3.87
C VAL A 107 -15.09 -2.83 -4.73
N CYS A 108 -15.19 -1.59 -5.21
CA CYS A 108 -16.24 -1.16 -6.13
C CYS A 108 -16.26 -2.03 -7.39
N ALA A 109 -17.46 -2.45 -7.83
CA ALA A 109 -17.61 -3.31 -9.01
C ALA A 109 -17.19 -2.60 -10.32
N ASP A 110 -17.47 -1.28 -10.40
CA ASP A 110 -17.09 -0.42 -11.52
C ASP A 110 -15.89 0.47 -11.16
N GLY A 111 -15.11 0.05 -10.13
CA GLY A 111 -13.97 0.79 -9.62
C GLY A 111 -12.80 0.82 -10.59
N ARG A 112 -12.04 1.92 -10.53
CA ARG A 112 -10.81 2.13 -11.29
C ARG A 112 -9.62 2.09 -10.34
N ALA A 113 -8.47 1.69 -10.85
CA ALA A 113 -7.22 1.76 -10.09
C ALA A 113 -6.31 2.80 -10.73
N LEU A 114 -6.05 3.88 -10.01
CA LEU A 114 -5.21 4.98 -10.46
C LEU A 114 -3.82 4.47 -10.87
N GLY A 115 -3.36 4.83 -12.05
CA GLY A 115 -2.07 4.40 -12.60
C GLY A 115 -2.05 2.99 -13.20
N PHE A 116 -3.13 2.20 -13.06
CA PHE A 116 -3.15 0.80 -13.52
C PHE A 116 -4.20 0.52 -14.60
N GLY A 117 -5.30 1.25 -14.62
CA GLY A 117 -6.35 1.10 -15.63
C GLY A 117 -6.23 2.12 -16.76
N PRO A 118 -6.64 1.78 -17.99
CA PRO A 118 -6.58 2.71 -19.13
C PRO A 118 -7.44 3.97 -18.90
N ASP A 119 -8.48 3.85 -18.08
CA ASP A 119 -9.42 4.94 -17.77
C ASP A 119 -9.01 5.74 -16.51
N ALA A 120 -7.84 5.45 -15.93
CA ALA A 120 -7.33 6.12 -14.75
C ALA A 120 -5.80 6.28 -14.86
N PRO A 121 -5.30 7.16 -15.73
CA PRO A 121 -3.88 7.49 -15.81
C PRO A 121 -3.36 7.93 -14.44
N GLY A 122 -2.10 7.54 -14.14
CA GLY A 122 -1.49 7.78 -12.84
C GLY A 122 -0.86 9.16 -12.70
N ALA A 123 -0.16 9.32 -11.59
CA ALA A 123 0.33 10.58 -11.09
C ALA A 123 1.87 10.70 -11.11
N PHE A 124 2.60 9.86 -11.88
CA PHE A 124 3.95 10.23 -12.30
C PHE A 124 3.83 11.26 -13.42
N ALA A 125 3.16 12.37 -13.10
CA ALA A 125 2.83 13.47 -13.97
C ALA A 125 2.59 14.75 -13.17
N GLU A 126 2.67 15.92 -13.82
CA GLU A 126 2.39 17.20 -13.16
C GLU A 126 0.93 17.34 -12.69
N ARG A 127 0.00 16.61 -13.32
CA ARG A 127 -1.45 16.67 -13.05
C ARG A 127 -2.09 15.32 -13.21
N VAL A 128 -3.16 15.08 -12.45
CA VAL A 128 -3.95 13.86 -12.53
C VAL A 128 -5.45 14.18 -12.49
N ALA A 129 -6.24 13.52 -13.36
CA ALA A 129 -7.69 13.58 -13.29
C ALA A 129 -8.23 12.54 -12.31
N VAL A 130 -9.17 12.94 -11.48
CA VAL A 130 -9.83 12.08 -10.50
C VAL A 130 -11.34 12.09 -10.78
N PRO A 131 -11.93 10.97 -11.22
CA PRO A 131 -13.35 10.85 -11.44
C PRO A 131 -14.11 10.85 -10.11
N THR A 132 -15.40 11.24 -10.14
CA THR A 132 -16.29 11.23 -8.96
C THR A 132 -15.59 11.86 -7.75
N ALA A 133 -15.15 13.11 -7.91
CA ALA A 133 -14.25 13.80 -6.99
C ALA A 133 -14.81 13.85 -5.54
N ASP A 134 -16.09 14.11 -5.37
CA ASP A 134 -16.74 14.17 -4.06
C ASP A 134 -16.70 12.84 -3.29
N TYR A 135 -16.50 11.73 -3.96
CA TYR A 135 -16.32 10.41 -3.35
C TYR A 135 -14.85 10.03 -3.19
N ASN A 136 -14.02 10.32 -4.19
CA ASN A 136 -12.66 9.79 -4.28
C ASN A 136 -11.58 10.71 -3.74
N LEU A 137 -11.81 12.02 -3.64
CA LEU A 137 -10.85 12.93 -3.02
C LEU A 137 -10.99 12.91 -1.49
N VAL A 138 -9.84 13.03 -0.82
CA VAL A 138 -9.75 13.16 0.63
C VAL A 138 -9.06 14.48 0.95
N SER A 139 -9.68 15.32 1.80
CA SER A 139 -9.06 16.55 2.27
C SER A 139 -7.78 16.22 3.05
N ARG A 140 -6.68 16.83 2.66
CA ARG A 140 -5.39 16.69 3.34
C ARG A 140 -5.35 17.65 4.54
N PRO A 141 -5.15 17.17 5.78
CA PRO A 141 -5.03 18.03 6.94
C PRO A 141 -3.84 19.00 6.84
N ASP A 142 -3.96 20.17 7.45
CA ASP A 142 -2.92 21.23 7.40
C ASP A 142 -1.57 20.79 8.03
N TRP A 143 -1.62 19.88 9.02
CA TRP A 143 -0.42 19.35 9.67
C TRP A 143 0.35 18.35 8.79
N LEU A 144 -0.27 17.78 7.74
CA LEU A 144 0.31 16.76 6.89
C LEU A 144 0.85 17.39 5.59
N SER A 145 2.16 17.34 5.36
CA SER A 145 2.76 17.82 4.12
C SER A 145 2.33 16.95 2.91
N ALA A 146 2.39 17.48 1.69
CA ALA A 146 2.10 16.68 0.50
C ALA A 146 3.06 15.49 0.35
N ARG A 147 4.34 15.68 0.72
CA ARG A 147 5.36 14.63 0.75
C ARG A 147 4.97 13.47 1.67
N ASP A 148 4.60 13.80 2.89
CA ASP A 148 4.25 12.80 3.89
C ASP A 148 2.89 12.16 3.60
N ALA A 149 1.95 12.92 3.04
CA ALA A 149 0.67 12.42 2.54
C ALA A 149 0.84 11.41 1.39
N ALA A 150 1.80 11.64 0.48
CA ALA A 150 2.14 10.67 -0.56
C ALA A 150 2.74 9.38 0.03
N ALA A 151 3.45 9.45 1.17
CA ALA A 151 3.91 8.27 1.89
C ALA A 151 2.77 7.46 2.53
N LEU A 152 1.63 8.08 2.82
CA LEU A 152 0.41 7.40 3.28
C LEU A 152 -0.34 6.67 2.17
N GLY A 153 0.00 6.87 0.91
CA GLY A 153 -0.71 6.38 -0.27
C GLY A 153 -1.04 4.89 -0.21
N CYS A 154 -0.63 4.09 -1.19
CA CYS A 154 -0.98 2.67 -1.27
C CYS A 154 -0.58 1.87 0.00
N ARG A 155 0.65 2.03 0.46
CA ARG A 155 1.26 1.18 1.51
C ARG A 155 0.63 1.38 2.88
N TYR A 156 0.60 2.61 3.35
CA TYR A 156 0.19 2.94 4.72
C TYR A 156 -1.31 2.71 4.93
N MET A 157 -2.13 3.25 4.00
CA MET A 157 -3.56 3.04 4.06
C MET A 157 -3.97 1.57 3.92
N THR A 158 -3.25 0.79 3.08
CA THR A 158 -3.51 -0.65 2.94
C THR A 158 -3.16 -1.39 4.23
N ALA A 159 -2.06 -1.04 4.89
CA ALA A 159 -1.69 -1.62 6.18
C ALA A 159 -2.72 -1.27 7.26
N TYR A 160 -3.19 -0.01 7.33
CA TYR A 160 -4.24 0.40 8.25
C TYR A 160 -5.52 -0.41 8.03
N HIS A 161 -6.01 -0.44 6.79
CA HIS A 161 -7.21 -1.21 6.45
C HIS A 161 -7.06 -2.70 6.77
N ALA A 162 -5.89 -3.27 6.49
CA ALA A 162 -5.60 -4.67 6.80
C ALA A 162 -5.67 -4.97 8.29
N LEU A 163 -5.08 -4.12 9.12
CA LEU A 163 -4.99 -4.35 10.57
C LEU A 163 -6.26 -3.95 11.30
N ALA A 164 -6.73 -2.71 11.13
CA ALA A 164 -7.88 -2.17 11.86
C ALA A 164 -9.21 -2.77 11.38
N GLU A 165 -9.43 -2.78 10.05
CA GLU A 165 -10.73 -3.12 9.49
C GLU A 165 -10.88 -4.61 9.16
N ARG A 166 -9.82 -5.21 8.60
CA ARG A 166 -9.91 -6.59 8.09
C ARG A 166 -9.54 -7.62 9.14
N ALA A 167 -8.51 -7.37 9.94
CA ALA A 167 -8.09 -8.25 11.02
C ALA A 167 -8.81 -7.96 12.34
N GLY A 168 -9.24 -6.71 12.56
CA GLY A 168 -9.77 -6.27 13.84
C GLY A 168 -8.70 -6.32 14.93
N LEU A 169 -7.50 -5.79 14.64
CA LEU A 169 -6.39 -5.73 15.60
C LEU A 169 -6.74 -4.76 16.74
N ASP A 170 -6.70 -5.26 17.96
CA ASP A 170 -6.99 -4.48 19.16
C ASP A 170 -5.74 -4.24 20.03
N GLY A 171 -5.81 -3.25 20.92
CA GLY A 171 -4.75 -2.98 21.90
C GLY A 171 -4.51 -4.19 22.82
N GLY A 172 -3.25 -4.59 22.94
CA GLY A 172 -2.82 -5.77 23.70
C GLY A 172 -2.74 -7.06 22.89
N ASP A 173 -3.19 -7.09 21.63
CA ASP A 173 -2.95 -8.18 20.70
C ASP A 173 -1.48 -8.32 20.32
N TRP A 174 -1.10 -9.48 19.82
CA TRP A 174 0.20 -9.74 19.19
C TRP A 174 0.06 -9.78 17.69
N LEU A 175 0.84 -8.96 17.01
CA LEU A 175 0.91 -8.86 15.56
C LEU A 175 2.25 -9.39 15.06
N ALA A 176 2.25 -10.35 14.14
CA ALA A 176 3.44 -10.71 13.35
C ALA A 176 3.33 -10.11 11.93
N VAL A 177 4.39 -9.45 11.47
CA VAL A 177 4.48 -8.86 10.12
C VAL A 177 5.58 -9.59 9.35
N HIS A 178 5.20 -10.35 8.33
CA HIS A 178 6.13 -11.07 7.45
C HIS A 178 6.45 -10.23 6.22
N GLY A 179 7.70 -9.79 6.13
CA GLY A 179 8.21 -8.84 5.13
C GLY A 179 8.17 -7.40 5.63
N CYS A 180 9.34 -6.79 5.82
CA CYS A 180 9.53 -5.43 6.34
C CYS A 180 9.88 -4.43 5.22
N GLY A 181 9.22 -4.55 4.06
CA GLY A 181 9.20 -3.54 3.00
C GLY A 181 8.26 -2.38 3.34
N GLY A 182 7.87 -1.57 2.34
CA GLY A 182 7.03 -0.38 2.57
C GLY A 182 5.71 -0.67 3.29
N VAL A 183 4.97 -1.71 2.88
CA VAL A 183 3.71 -2.12 3.55
C VAL A 183 3.99 -2.67 4.94
N GLY A 184 5.01 -3.53 5.09
CA GLY A 184 5.33 -4.14 6.38
C GLY A 184 5.81 -3.12 7.41
N LEU A 185 6.68 -2.18 7.04
CA LEU A 185 7.10 -1.09 7.94
C LEU A 185 5.92 -0.20 8.34
N SER A 186 4.98 0.08 7.41
CA SER A 186 3.73 0.77 7.73
C SER A 186 2.88 -0.03 8.73
N ALA A 187 2.80 -1.36 8.56
CA ALA A 187 2.07 -2.25 9.48
C ALA A 187 2.73 -2.31 10.87
N VAL A 188 4.07 -2.29 10.95
CA VAL A 188 4.80 -2.21 12.22
C VAL A 188 4.45 -0.93 12.97
N GLN A 189 4.53 0.22 12.30
CA GLN A 189 4.26 1.51 12.91
C GLN A 189 2.79 1.63 13.37
N LEU A 190 1.85 1.21 12.51
CA LEU A 190 0.42 1.21 12.80
C LEU A 190 0.04 0.19 13.89
N GLY A 191 0.62 -1.00 13.88
CA GLY A 191 0.39 -2.00 14.92
C GLY A 191 0.82 -1.49 16.30
N SER A 192 1.98 -0.84 16.37
CA SER A 192 2.44 -0.17 17.59
C SER A 192 1.49 0.95 18.02
N ALA A 193 1.03 1.81 17.09
CA ALA A 193 0.07 2.88 17.37
C ALA A 193 -1.28 2.36 17.88
N LEU A 194 -1.73 1.22 17.38
CA LEU A 194 -2.95 0.54 17.82
C LEU A 194 -2.79 -0.16 19.17
N GLY A 195 -1.56 -0.19 19.74
CA GLY A 195 -1.27 -0.76 21.05
C GLY A 195 -1.01 -2.28 21.03
N ALA A 196 -0.69 -2.85 19.88
CA ALA A 196 -0.30 -4.25 19.77
C ALA A 196 1.18 -4.46 20.14
N THR A 197 1.54 -5.68 20.55
CA THR A 197 2.93 -6.13 20.61
C THR A 197 3.33 -6.62 19.21
N VAL A 198 4.32 -5.97 18.60
CA VAL A 198 4.66 -6.18 17.19
C VAL A 198 5.93 -7.03 17.04
N VAL A 199 5.84 -8.09 16.24
CA VAL A 199 6.97 -8.93 15.83
C VAL A 199 7.22 -8.74 14.34
N ALA A 200 8.38 -8.19 13.97
CA ALA A 200 8.80 -8.02 12.58
C ALA A 200 9.61 -9.25 12.13
N VAL A 201 9.28 -9.79 10.95
CA VAL A 201 9.93 -10.97 10.35
C VAL A 201 10.48 -10.60 8.97
N ASP A 202 11.80 -10.64 8.80
CA ASP A 202 12.46 -10.36 7.51
C ASP A 202 13.83 -11.03 7.46
N VAL A 203 14.38 -11.26 6.27
CA VAL A 203 15.72 -11.81 6.05
C VAL A 203 16.80 -10.71 5.95
N ASP A 204 16.41 -9.44 5.83
CA ASP A 204 17.32 -8.29 5.74
C ASP A 204 17.49 -7.62 7.12
N ASP A 205 18.70 -7.70 7.67
CA ASP A 205 19.04 -7.08 8.96
C ASP A 205 18.75 -5.58 9.00
N GLY A 206 18.91 -4.88 7.88
CA GLY A 206 18.62 -3.45 7.78
C GLY A 206 17.11 -3.17 7.83
N ALA A 207 16.27 -4.05 7.28
CA ALA A 207 14.82 -3.97 7.39
C ALA A 207 14.37 -4.23 8.84
N LEU A 208 14.93 -5.26 9.50
CA LEU A 208 14.66 -5.57 10.90
C LEU A 208 15.09 -4.43 11.84
N SER A 209 16.27 -3.84 11.59
CA SER A 209 16.76 -2.69 12.38
C SER A 209 15.82 -1.48 12.26
N ARG A 210 15.30 -1.21 11.06
CA ARG A 210 14.31 -0.14 10.86
C ARG A 210 12.98 -0.47 11.52
N ALA A 211 12.49 -1.69 11.40
CA ALA A 211 11.26 -2.13 12.06
C ALA A 211 11.35 -1.93 13.58
N ALA A 212 12.48 -2.31 14.20
CA ALA A 212 12.72 -2.08 15.62
C ALA A 212 12.72 -0.58 15.98
N ALA A 213 13.29 0.27 15.12
CA ALA A 213 13.35 1.72 15.37
C ALA A 213 11.99 2.43 15.30
N ILE A 214 11.01 1.82 14.62
CA ILE A 214 9.69 2.43 14.37
C ILE A 214 8.53 1.73 15.09
N GLY A 215 8.82 0.80 16.01
CA GLY A 215 7.78 0.23 16.88
C GLY A 215 7.67 -1.29 16.92
N ALA A 216 8.58 -2.06 16.29
CA ALA A 216 8.61 -3.50 16.52
C ALA A 216 9.23 -3.82 17.89
N ASP A 217 8.52 -4.57 18.73
CA ASP A 217 9.00 -5.03 20.04
C ASP A 217 10.00 -6.18 19.91
N HIS A 218 9.81 -6.99 18.87
CA HIS A 218 10.64 -8.16 18.55
C HIS A 218 10.96 -8.23 17.07
N THR A 219 12.11 -8.85 16.76
CA THR A 219 12.51 -9.15 15.37
C THR A 219 12.85 -10.62 15.23
N VAL A 220 12.52 -11.22 14.10
CA VAL A 220 12.84 -12.61 13.75
C VAL A 220 13.48 -12.63 12.37
N ASP A 221 14.71 -13.14 12.28
CA ASP A 221 15.39 -13.42 11.03
C ASP A 221 15.22 -14.92 10.68
N PRO A 222 14.48 -15.26 9.61
CA PRO A 222 14.36 -16.64 9.14
C PRO A 222 15.71 -17.24 8.75
N GLY A 223 16.67 -16.43 8.27
CA GLY A 223 18.02 -16.85 7.92
C GLY A 223 18.80 -17.39 9.12
N ALA A 224 18.59 -16.82 10.30
CA ALA A 224 19.20 -17.29 11.54
C ALA A 224 18.69 -18.67 12.00
N LEU A 225 17.52 -19.10 11.51
CA LEU A 225 16.95 -20.42 11.78
C LEU A 225 17.43 -21.49 10.80
N ALA A 226 18.15 -21.11 9.74
CA ALA A 226 18.64 -22.04 8.73
C ALA A 226 19.61 -23.07 9.34
N GLY A 227 19.31 -24.36 9.13
CA GLY A 227 20.09 -25.47 9.68
C GLY A 227 19.73 -25.88 11.11
N THR A 228 18.71 -25.29 11.69
CA THR A 228 18.06 -25.73 12.93
C THR A 228 16.77 -26.51 12.61
N ASP A 229 16.16 -27.15 13.60
CA ASP A 229 14.83 -27.78 13.48
C ASP A 229 13.69 -26.76 13.67
N ASP A 230 14.00 -25.52 14.06
CA ASP A 230 13.01 -24.47 14.36
C ASP A 230 12.54 -23.78 13.08
N THR A 231 11.27 -23.42 13.06
CA THR A 231 10.62 -22.64 12.00
C THR A 231 10.23 -21.26 12.51
N VAL A 232 9.93 -20.31 11.59
CA VAL A 232 9.38 -18.99 11.99
C VAL A 232 8.13 -19.13 12.88
N PRO A 233 7.13 -19.98 12.55
CA PRO A 233 6.01 -20.23 13.46
C PRO A 233 6.40 -20.76 14.84
N ASP A 234 7.43 -21.59 14.95
CA ASP A 234 7.88 -22.11 16.26
C ASP A 234 8.53 -20.98 17.08
N ARG A 235 9.34 -20.15 16.43
CA ARG A 235 9.94 -18.97 17.08
C ARG A 235 8.89 -17.97 17.58
N LEU A 236 7.82 -17.73 16.80
CA LEU A 236 6.71 -16.88 17.21
C LEU A 236 5.92 -17.48 18.39
N ARG A 237 5.77 -18.81 18.45
CA ARG A 237 5.17 -19.49 19.60
C ARG A 237 6.02 -19.47 20.85
N GLU A 238 7.34 -19.36 20.74
CA GLU A 238 8.23 -19.14 21.89
C GLU A 238 8.07 -17.74 22.46
N LEU A 239 7.91 -16.72 21.60
CA LEU A 239 7.68 -15.34 22.02
C LEU A 239 6.30 -15.15 22.66
N ARG A 240 5.28 -15.80 22.09
CA ARG A 240 3.89 -15.76 22.56
C ARG A 240 3.33 -17.17 22.59
N ASP A 241 3.06 -17.68 23.77
CA ASP A 241 2.47 -19.02 23.94
C ASP A 241 1.20 -19.21 23.10
N GLY A 242 1.18 -20.23 22.27
CA GLY A 242 0.09 -20.56 21.36
C GLY A 242 0.12 -19.82 20.01
N GLY A 243 0.97 -18.82 19.80
CA GLY A 243 1.07 -18.01 18.58
C GLY A 243 0.44 -16.63 18.71
N VAL A 244 0.54 -15.81 17.63
CA VAL A 244 0.06 -14.43 17.60
C VAL A 244 -1.43 -14.32 17.31
N ASP A 245 -2.05 -13.21 17.69
CA ASP A 245 -3.47 -12.93 17.46
C ASP A 245 -3.72 -12.64 15.97
N VAL A 246 -2.88 -11.81 15.39
CA VAL A 246 -2.92 -11.43 13.98
C VAL A 246 -1.55 -11.67 13.35
N SER A 247 -1.53 -12.24 12.13
CA SER A 247 -0.31 -12.39 11.34
C SER A 247 -0.55 -11.88 9.91
N MET A 248 0.30 -10.97 9.44
CA MET A 248 0.17 -10.33 8.13
C MET A 248 1.30 -10.77 7.20
N ASP A 249 0.95 -11.24 6.00
CA ASP A 249 1.92 -11.41 4.91
C ASP A 249 1.94 -10.14 4.03
N ALA A 250 3.03 -9.38 4.13
CA ALA A 250 3.28 -8.17 3.36
C ALA A 250 4.21 -8.40 2.14
N LEU A 251 4.69 -9.65 1.93
CA LEU A 251 5.60 -9.99 0.83
C LEU A 251 4.90 -10.70 -0.33
N GLY A 252 4.11 -11.76 -0.04
CA GLY A 252 3.29 -12.46 -1.03
C GLY A 252 3.89 -13.73 -1.64
N ILE A 253 5.05 -14.22 -1.16
CA ILE A 253 5.58 -15.50 -1.61
C ILE A 253 4.97 -16.66 -0.83
N ALA A 254 4.96 -17.86 -1.42
CA ALA A 254 4.35 -19.05 -0.84
C ALA A 254 4.89 -19.41 0.55
N GLU A 255 6.16 -19.14 0.81
CA GLU A 255 6.81 -19.42 2.09
C GLU A 255 6.28 -18.48 3.19
N THR A 256 6.30 -17.15 2.95
CA THR A 256 5.83 -16.17 3.94
C THR A 256 4.34 -16.30 4.21
N CYS A 257 3.53 -16.56 3.19
CA CYS A 257 2.11 -16.81 3.34
C CYS A 257 1.85 -18.03 4.27
N ARG A 258 2.54 -19.16 4.04
CA ARG A 258 2.40 -20.36 4.88
C ARG A 258 2.92 -20.16 6.29
N ASN A 259 4.06 -19.47 6.46
CA ASN A 259 4.61 -19.15 7.77
C ASN A 259 3.65 -18.24 8.54
N SER A 260 3.12 -17.22 7.90
CA SER A 260 2.15 -16.30 8.49
C SER A 260 0.87 -17.03 8.93
N VAL A 261 0.28 -17.88 8.08
CA VAL A 261 -0.88 -18.69 8.43
C VAL A 261 -0.60 -19.59 9.65
N ARG A 262 0.58 -20.24 9.71
CA ARG A 262 0.93 -21.15 10.82
C ARG A 262 1.36 -20.43 12.09
N SER A 263 1.58 -19.13 12.06
CA SER A 263 2.02 -18.34 13.22
C SER A 263 0.89 -17.90 14.13
N VAL A 264 -0.36 -17.94 13.64
CA VAL A 264 -1.50 -17.50 14.44
C VAL A 264 -1.91 -18.55 15.49
N ARG A 265 -2.43 -18.07 16.61
CA ARG A 265 -3.05 -18.90 17.64
C ARG A 265 -4.37 -19.53 17.15
N PRO A 266 -4.93 -20.50 17.89
CA PRO A 266 -6.31 -20.93 17.63
C PRO A 266 -7.27 -19.72 17.60
N ARG A 267 -8.13 -19.67 16.57
CA ARG A 267 -9.05 -18.56 16.25
C ARG A 267 -8.34 -17.22 15.95
N GLY A 268 -7.04 -17.25 15.62
CA GLY A 268 -6.32 -16.08 15.14
C GLY A 268 -6.61 -15.78 13.67
N THR A 269 -6.17 -14.62 13.22
CA THR A 269 -6.41 -14.11 11.86
C THR A 269 -5.11 -13.94 11.09
N HIS A 270 -5.03 -14.57 9.93
CA HIS A 270 -4.03 -14.25 8.91
C HIS A 270 -4.59 -13.23 7.93
N VAL A 271 -3.80 -12.18 7.61
CA VAL A 271 -4.15 -11.18 6.59
C VAL A 271 -3.16 -11.23 5.44
N GLN A 272 -3.66 -11.51 4.24
CA GLN A 272 -2.89 -11.50 3.01
C GLN A 272 -2.99 -10.13 2.34
N VAL A 273 -1.84 -9.46 2.20
CA VAL A 273 -1.69 -8.17 1.51
C VAL A 273 -0.68 -8.27 0.37
N GLY A 274 0.43 -8.99 0.60
CA GLY A 274 1.45 -9.22 -0.42
C GLY A 274 0.88 -9.93 -1.64
N LEU A 275 1.17 -9.38 -2.83
CA LEU A 275 0.80 -10.01 -4.10
C LEU A 275 1.82 -11.06 -4.49
N THR A 276 1.34 -12.15 -5.06
CA THR A 276 2.18 -13.24 -5.56
C THR A 276 3.07 -12.80 -6.73
N THR A 277 4.14 -13.56 -6.95
CA THR A 277 5.10 -13.33 -8.04
C THR A 277 4.85 -14.29 -9.22
N ASP A 278 5.74 -14.24 -10.23
CA ASP A 278 5.71 -15.19 -11.35
C ASP A 278 5.89 -16.65 -10.90
N ALA A 279 6.46 -16.88 -9.71
CA ALA A 279 6.64 -18.22 -9.16
C ALA A 279 5.32 -18.83 -8.68
N GLU A 280 4.50 -18.06 -8.00
CA GLU A 280 3.22 -18.48 -7.43
C GLU A 280 2.04 -18.32 -8.41
N ARG A 281 2.08 -17.29 -9.27
CA ARG A 281 1.05 -16.99 -10.27
C ARG A 281 -0.37 -16.92 -9.72
N GLY A 282 -0.54 -16.27 -8.57
CA GLY A 282 -1.83 -16.06 -7.93
C GLY A 282 -2.26 -17.17 -6.96
N GLU A 283 -1.50 -18.26 -6.81
CA GLU A 283 -1.92 -19.42 -6.04
C GLU A 283 -0.89 -19.82 -4.98
N VAL A 284 -1.36 -20.10 -3.75
CA VAL A 284 -0.55 -20.66 -2.67
C VAL A 284 -1.29 -21.84 -2.04
N SER A 285 -0.60 -22.97 -1.89
CA SER A 285 -1.14 -24.14 -1.16
C SER A 285 -1.13 -23.89 0.34
N LEU A 286 -2.28 -24.05 1.00
CA LEU A 286 -2.50 -23.79 2.44
C LEU A 286 -2.80 -25.07 3.22
N PRO A 287 -2.47 -25.12 4.52
CA PRO A 287 -2.73 -26.27 5.41
C PRO A 287 -4.19 -26.26 5.90
N THR A 288 -5.15 -26.51 5.01
CA THR A 288 -6.59 -26.34 5.27
C THR A 288 -7.12 -27.15 6.44
N ASP A 289 -6.66 -28.42 6.62
CA ASP A 289 -7.09 -29.25 7.75
C ASP A 289 -6.61 -28.68 9.10
N TRP A 290 -5.41 -28.12 9.11
CA TRP A 290 -4.89 -27.43 10.29
C TRP A 290 -5.69 -26.15 10.58
N MET A 291 -5.99 -25.36 9.55
CA MET A 291 -6.80 -24.14 9.68
C MET A 291 -8.19 -24.46 10.20
N THR A 292 -8.83 -25.49 9.65
CA THR A 292 -10.16 -25.96 10.10
C THR A 292 -10.12 -26.41 11.56
N ARG A 293 -9.10 -27.21 11.94
CA ARG A 293 -8.95 -27.69 13.32
C ARG A 293 -8.84 -26.55 14.33
N TRP A 294 -8.17 -25.46 13.99
CA TRP A 294 -7.88 -24.35 14.89
C TRP A 294 -8.76 -23.12 14.64
N GLU A 295 -9.78 -23.25 13.78
CA GLU A 295 -10.69 -22.15 13.41
C GLU A 295 -9.93 -20.89 12.96
N VAL A 296 -8.86 -21.03 12.16
CA VAL A 296 -8.04 -19.91 11.69
C VAL A 296 -8.76 -19.17 10.56
N SER A 297 -8.82 -17.85 10.69
CA SER A 297 -9.32 -16.96 9.63
C SER A 297 -8.23 -16.64 8.62
N PHE A 298 -8.54 -16.72 7.31
CA PHE A 298 -7.71 -16.22 6.21
C PHE A 298 -8.44 -15.07 5.54
N VAL A 299 -7.87 -13.87 5.61
CA VAL A 299 -8.51 -12.64 5.15
C VAL A 299 -7.65 -11.96 4.10
N GLY A 300 -8.21 -11.68 2.92
CA GLY A 300 -7.57 -10.80 1.93
C GLY A 300 -7.82 -9.32 2.25
N SER A 301 -6.83 -8.46 2.00
CA SER A 301 -6.97 -7.02 2.12
C SER A 301 -6.32 -6.30 0.94
N ARG A 302 -6.97 -5.24 0.44
CA ARG A 302 -6.50 -4.42 -0.67
C ARG A 302 -6.93 -2.97 -0.49
N GLY A 303 -5.97 -2.04 -0.52
CA GLY A 303 -6.26 -0.61 -0.42
C GLY A 303 -7.07 -0.25 0.82
N MET A 304 -7.71 0.89 0.75
CA MET A 304 -8.64 1.39 1.76
C MET A 304 -9.71 2.24 1.08
N PRO A 305 -10.97 2.19 1.51
CA PRO A 305 -11.97 3.10 0.98
C PRO A 305 -11.67 4.55 1.39
N PRO A 306 -12.00 5.56 0.56
CA PRO A 306 -11.77 6.97 0.89
C PRO A 306 -12.41 7.41 2.22
N THR A 307 -13.52 6.77 2.60
CA THR A 307 -14.28 7.06 3.83
C THR A 307 -13.53 6.77 5.12
N ASN A 308 -12.44 6.02 5.09
CA ASN A 308 -11.70 5.60 6.30
C ASN A 308 -10.43 6.44 6.55
N TYR A 309 -10.19 7.47 5.73
CA TYR A 309 -9.00 8.32 5.92
C TYR A 309 -9.09 9.20 7.16
N ASP A 310 -10.30 9.65 7.55
CA ASP A 310 -10.48 10.45 8.75
C ASP A 310 -10.08 9.67 10.01
N ASP A 311 -10.38 8.37 10.06
CA ASP A 311 -9.98 7.50 11.17
C ASP A 311 -8.46 7.27 11.17
N LEU A 312 -7.84 7.07 10.00
CA LEU A 312 -6.40 6.97 9.86
C LEU A 312 -5.70 8.27 10.29
N PHE A 313 -6.16 9.42 9.84
CA PHE A 313 -5.60 10.72 10.23
C PHE A 313 -5.73 10.96 11.72
N SER A 314 -6.89 10.61 12.30
CA SER A 314 -7.13 10.72 13.75
C SER A 314 -6.18 9.82 14.55
N LEU A 315 -5.91 8.59 14.08
CA LEU A 315 -4.94 7.71 14.71
C LEU A 315 -3.53 8.31 14.67
N ILE A 316 -3.10 8.84 13.52
CA ILE A 316 -1.78 9.46 13.36
C ILE A 316 -1.64 10.67 14.29
N GLU A 317 -2.64 11.56 14.32
CA GLU A 317 -2.61 12.76 15.15
C GLU A 317 -2.65 12.45 16.66
N ALA A 318 -3.33 11.37 17.06
CA ALA A 318 -3.44 10.95 18.46
C ALA A 318 -2.26 10.11 18.96
N SER A 319 -1.36 9.67 18.08
CA SER A 319 -0.23 8.80 18.41
C SER A 319 1.11 9.50 18.11
N ASP A 320 2.20 8.89 18.58
CA ASP A 320 3.58 9.36 18.32
C ASP A 320 4.13 8.84 16.97
N VAL A 321 3.28 8.31 16.07
CA VAL A 321 3.74 7.81 14.77
C VAL A 321 3.96 8.93 13.77
N ASP A 322 5.05 8.82 13.01
CA ASP A 322 5.41 9.75 11.95
C ASP A 322 5.54 9.00 10.62
N PRO A 323 4.53 9.06 9.74
CA PRO A 323 4.61 8.46 8.41
C PRO A 323 5.74 9.03 7.56
N GLY A 324 6.11 10.29 7.79
CA GLY A 324 7.23 10.96 7.12
C GLY A 324 8.57 10.32 7.44
N ALA A 325 8.73 9.69 8.61
CA ALA A 325 9.94 8.94 8.97
C ALA A 325 10.19 7.71 8.08
N LEU A 326 9.17 7.23 7.37
CA LEU A 326 9.31 6.15 6.37
C LEU A 326 9.91 6.65 5.06
N VAL A 327 9.86 7.94 4.78
CA VAL A 327 10.40 8.52 3.53
C VAL A 327 11.92 8.52 3.60
N SER A 328 12.52 7.70 2.75
CA SER A 328 13.98 7.52 2.67
C SER A 328 14.62 8.39 1.60
N ARG A 329 13.84 8.85 0.61
CA ARG A 329 14.35 9.62 -0.53
C ARG A 329 13.25 10.45 -1.21
N GLU A 330 13.61 11.68 -1.60
CA GLU A 330 12.84 12.50 -2.54
C GLU A 330 13.48 12.43 -3.93
N LEU A 331 12.65 12.44 -4.97
CA LEU A 331 13.04 12.17 -6.35
C LEU A 331 12.51 13.23 -7.31
N ALA A 332 13.25 13.42 -8.40
CA ALA A 332 12.69 14.02 -9.61
C ALA A 332 11.93 12.96 -10.43
N LEU A 333 10.94 13.40 -11.22
CA LEU A 333 10.16 12.54 -12.12
C LEU A 333 11.06 11.69 -13.05
N SER A 334 12.16 12.26 -13.52
CA SER A 334 13.15 11.60 -14.38
C SER A 334 13.90 10.43 -13.71
N GLU A 335 13.94 10.38 -12.37
CA GLU A 335 14.63 9.33 -11.61
C GLU A 335 13.75 8.09 -11.35
N VAL A 336 12.43 8.16 -11.58
CA VAL A 336 11.48 7.07 -11.27
C VAL A 336 11.91 5.75 -11.92
N SER A 337 12.34 5.75 -13.16
CA SER A 337 12.75 4.54 -13.88
C SER A 337 13.94 3.82 -13.22
N GLU A 338 14.93 4.58 -12.75
CA GLU A 338 16.07 4.03 -12.02
C GLU A 338 15.62 3.38 -10.72
N ARG A 339 14.68 4.02 -10.01
CA ARG A 339 14.17 3.51 -8.74
C ARG A 339 13.31 2.26 -8.92
N LEU A 340 12.50 2.20 -9.98
CA LEU A 340 11.78 0.98 -10.34
C LEU A 340 12.75 -0.18 -10.65
N ALA A 341 13.86 0.08 -11.36
CA ALA A 341 14.89 -0.93 -11.60
C ALA A 341 15.53 -1.40 -10.28
N ALA A 342 15.90 -0.48 -9.38
CA ALA A 342 16.47 -0.78 -8.07
C ALA A 342 15.53 -1.61 -7.18
N MET A 343 14.20 -1.42 -7.28
CA MET A 343 13.22 -2.27 -6.61
C MET A 343 13.29 -3.73 -7.07
N GLY A 344 13.67 -3.99 -8.32
CA GLY A 344 13.90 -5.32 -8.85
C GLY A 344 15.04 -6.06 -8.16
N GLU A 345 16.05 -5.33 -7.74
CA GLU A 345 17.25 -5.84 -7.04
C GLU A 345 17.12 -5.78 -5.51
N TYR A 346 15.93 -5.42 -4.99
CA TYR A 346 15.67 -5.19 -3.55
C TYR A 346 16.56 -4.10 -2.93
N ASP A 347 17.06 -3.14 -3.75
CA ASP A 347 17.91 -2.01 -3.31
C ASP A 347 17.09 -0.74 -3.05
N VAL A 348 15.87 -0.87 -2.56
CA VAL A 348 15.02 0.24 -2.11
C VAL A 348 14.65 0.00 -0.65
N ARG A 349 14.98 0.98 0.21
CA ARG A 349 14.78 0.91 1.64
C ARG A 349 13.87 2.04 2.13
N GLY A 350 12.67 1.72 2.56
CA GLY A 350 11.66 2.69 2.99
C GLY A 350 10.78 3.15 1.84
N VAL A 351 10.30 4.39 1.93
CA VAL A 351 9.40 5.03 0.97
C VAL A 351 10.17 6.04 0.14
N GLU A 352 10.04 6.00 -1.16
CA GLU A 352 10.58 7.02 -2.07
C GLU A 352 9.44 7.84 -2.66
N VAL A 353 9.61 9.14 -2.75
CA VAL A 353 8.55 10.08 -3.16
C VAL A 353 9.05 11.02 -4.25
N VAL A 354 8.35 11.11 -5.35
CA VAL A 354 8.57 12.13 -6.38
C VAL A 354 8.02 13.46 -5.87
N THR A 355 8.87 14.47 -5.77
CA THR A 355 8.51 15.84 -5.35
C THR A 355 8.91 16.89 -6.39
N GLU A 356 9.73 16.51 -7.39
CA GLU A 356 10.16 17.37 -8.48
C GLU A 356 9.61 16.87 -9.82
N PHE A 357 8.67 17.62 -10.41
CA PHE A 357 8.00 17.27 -11.66
C PHE A 357 8.56 18.06 -12.86
N ASP A 358 9.78 18.60 -12.76
CA ASP A 358 10.49 19.36 -13.81
C ASP A 358 9.66 20.54 -14.36
N ARG A 359 9.10 21.35 -13.48
CA ARG A 359 8.29 22.54 -13.80
C ARG A 359 9.15 23.71 -14.27
#